data_6762c7425ed6fa2b8e642f1e62e2da29
#
_entry.id   6762c7425ed6fa2b8e642f1e62e2da29
#
_cell.length_a   1.000
_cell.length_b   1.000
_cell.length_c   1.000
_cell.angle_alpha   90.00
_cell.angle_beta   90.00
_cell.angle_gamma   90.00
#
_symmetry.space_group_name_H-M   'P 1'
#
loop_
_entity.id
_entity.type
_entity.pdbx_description
1 polymer ?
#
loop_
_entity_poly.entity_id
_entity_poly.type
_entity_poly.pdbx_seq_one_letter_code
_entity_poly.pdbx_strand_id
1 'polypeptide(L)'
;VVGIIVNTVRKSQELARNFSDIFGDDMVDLLHSNFIATERIRKEKDLLQEIGKKAMRPPKKIIIGTQVIEQSLDIDFDVLISDLAPMDLLIQRIGRLHRHKIKRPQKHEVARFYVLGTFEEFDFDEGTRLVYGDYLLARTQYFLPDEIRLPDDISPLVQKVYNSDLTITYPKPELHQKYLDAKMEHDDQIKNKERKAKSYRIANPVLKK
;
A
#
# COMPACT_ATOMS: atom_id res chain seq x y z
N VAL A 1 16.27 -9.75 2.55
CA VAL A 1 14.83 -10.07 2.44
C VAL A 1 14.14 -9.00 1.61
N VAL A 2 13.35 -9.42 0.63
CA VAL A 2 12.59 -8.54 -0.26
C VAL A 2 11.10 -8.66 0.08
N GLY A 3 10.43 -7.52 0.30
CA GLY A 3 8.98 -7.45 0.40
C GLY A 3 8.36 -7.01 -0.93
N ILE A 4 7.25 -7.64 -1.32
CA ILE A 4 6.45 -7.25 -2.49
C ILE A 4 5.01 -7.10 -2.05
N ILE A 5 4.49 -5.87 -2.05
CA ILE A 5 3.13 -5.58 -1.63
C ILE A 5 2.30 -5.18 -2.85
N VAL A 6 1.29 -5.98 -3.14
CA VAL A 6 0.37 -5.75 -4.27
C VAL A 6 -1.04 -5.47 -3.80
N ASN A 7 -1.85 -4.86 -4.65
CA ASN A 7 -3.17 -4.37 -4.26
C ASN A 7 -4.27 -5.43 -4.29
N THR A 8 -4.05 -6.56 -4.97
CA THR A 8 -5.06 -7.61 -5.10
C THR A 8 -4.53 -8.99 -4.71
N VAL A 9 -5.41 -9.81 -4.13
CA VAL A 9 -5.11 -11.20 -3.77
C VAL A 9 -4.71 -12.01 -5.01
N ARG A 10 -5.44 -11.84 -6.13
CA ARG A 10 -5.13 -12.53 -7.39
C ARG A 10 -3.68 -12.29 -7.84
N LYS A 11 -3.26 -11.02 -7.88
CA LYS A 11 -1.89 -10.64 -8.27
C LYS A 11 -0.85 -11.21 -7.30
N SER A 12 -1.13 -11.20 -5.99
CA SER A 12 -0.22 -11.78 -5.00
C SER A 12 -0.02 -13.26 -5.18
N GLN A 13 -1.08 -14.01 -5.48
CA GLN A 13 -1.02 -15.46 -5.74
C GLN A 13 -0.31 -15.80 -7.05
N GLU A 14 -0.54 -15.00 -8.10
CA GLU A 14 0.12 -15.16 -9.40
C GLU A 14 1.63 -14.93 -9.29
N LEU A 15 2.02 -13.82 -8.64
CA LEU A 15 3.43 -13.53 -8.38
C LEU A 15 4.08 -14.60 -7.51
N ALA A 16 3.41 -15.07 -6.45
CA ALA A 16 3.98 -16.10 -5.58
C ALA A 16 4.27 -17.38 -6.37
N ARG A 17 3.35 -17.83 -7.22
CA ARG A 17 3.59 -18.99 -8.09
C ARG A 17 4.78 -18.78 -9.02
N ASN A 18 4.80 -17.66 -9.76
CA ASN A 18 5.89 -17.37 -10.69
C ASN A 18 7.25 -17.29 -9.99
N PHE A 19 7.31 -16.70 -8.80
CA PHE A 19 8.56 -16.61 -8.03
C PHE A 19 8.94 -17.96 -7.41
N SER A 20 7.98 -18.78 -6.97
CA SER A 20 8.26 -20.14 -6.50
C SER A 20 8.81 -21.03 -7.61
N ASP A 21 8.29 -20.92 -8.83
CA ASP A 21 8.80 -21.66 -10.00
C ASP A 21 10.25 -21.27 -10.33
N ILE A 22 10.65 -20.02 -10.09
CA ILE A 22 12.01 -19.53 -10.40
C ILE A 22 12.99 -19.78 -9.25
N PHE A 23 12.57 -19.55 -8.00
CA PHE A 23 13.47 -19.49 -6.84
C PHE A 23 13.29 -20.67 -5.87
N GLY A 24 12.23 -21.46 -6.02
CA GLY A 24 11.83 -22.53 -5.12
C GLY A 24 10.85 -22.06 -4.04
N ASP A 25 10.00 -22.98 -3.58
CA ASP A 25 8.95 -22.70 -2.59
C ASP A 25 9.51 -22.21 -1.24
N ASP A 26 10.66 -22.73 -0.84
CA ASP A 26 11.30 -22.33 0.43
C ASP A 26 11.73 -20.87 0.47
N MET A 27 11.87 -20.24 -0.70
CA MET A 27 12.31 -18.86 -0.82
C MET A 27 11.16 -17.85 -0.85
N VAL A 28 9.91 -18.30 -1.02
CA VAL A 28 8.76 -17.45 -1.27
C VAL A 28 7.67 -17.66 -0.23
N ASP A 29 7.32 -16.61 0.48
CA ASP A 29 6.14 -16.60 1.35
C ASP A 29 5.04 -15.73 0.79
N LEU A 30 3.80 -16.17 1.00
CA LEU A 30 2.60 -15.47 0.59
C LEU A 30 1.70 -15.18 1.79
N LEU A 31 1.25 -13.90 1.90
CA LEU A 31 0.32 -13.46 2.94
C LEU A 31 -0.77 -12.56 2.37
N HIS A 32 -2.03 -12.97 2.46
CA HIS A 32 -3.20 -12.18 2.03
C HIS A 32 -4.44 -12.45 2.90
N SER A 33 -5.49 -11.67 2.72
CA SER A 33 -6.71 -11.72 3.55
C SER A 33 -7.56 -12.98 3.35
N ASN A 34 -7.41 -13.71 2.24
CA ASN A 34 -8.23 -14.88 1.93
C ASN A 34 -7.77 -16.18 2.62
N PHE A 35 -6.68 -16.15 3.37
CA PHE A 35 -6.33 -17.27 4.23
C PHE A 35 -7.36 -17.40 5.38
N ILE A 36 -7.71 -18.63 5.74
CA ILE A 36 -8.51 -18.87 6.95
C ILE A 36 -7.77 -18.33 8.19
N ALA A 37 -8.52 -17.92 9.21
CA ALA A 37 -7.95 -17.18 10.34
C ALA A 37 -6.79 -17.93 11.03
N THR A 38 -6.91 -19.22 11.21
CA THR A 38 -5.89 -20.06 11.85
C THR A 38 -4.59 -20.14 11.03
N GLU A 39 -4.71 -20.25 9.71
CA GLU A 39 -3.55 -20.29 8.81
C GLU A 39 -2.89 -18.92 8.73
N ARG A 40 -3.68 -17.84 8.67
CA ARG A 40 -3.17 -16.47 8.67
C ARG A 40 -2.36 -16.19 9.94
N ILE A 41 -2.88 -16.54 11.12
CA ILE A 41 -2.17 -16.36 12.40
C ILE A 41 -0.85 -17.12 12.40
N ARG A 42 -0.84 -18.37 11.89
CA ARG A 42 0.39 -19.14 11.77
C ARG A 42 1.42 -18.44 10.89
N LYS A 43 1.04 -18.03 9.67
CA LYS A 43 1.92 -17.33 8.73
C LYS A 43 2.44 -15.99 9.28
N GLU A 44 1.60 -15.22 9.97
CA GLU A 44 2.01 -13.98 10.64
C GLU A 44 3.05 -14.26 11.73
N LYS A 45 2.87 -15.32 12.51
CA LYS A 45 3.83 -15.75 13.53
C LYS A 45 5.16 -16.20 12.92
N ASP A 46 5.11 -16.98 11.85
CA ASP A 46 6.29 -17.45 11.13
C ASP A 46 7.09 -16.26 10.57
N LEU A 47 6.41 -15.29 9.93
CA LEU A 47 7.03 -14.05 9.47
C LEU A 47 7.69 -13.24 10.59
N LEU A 48 7.05 -13.14 11.75
CA LEU A 48 7.62 -12.45 12.91
C LEU A 48 8.88 -13.15 13.44
N GLN A 49 8.95 -14.48 13.36
CA GLN A 49 10.13 -15.26 13.73
C GLN A 49 11.27 -15.10 12.71
N GLU A 50 10.95 -14.93 11.43
CA GLU A 50 11.94 -14.81 10.35
C GLU A 50 12.46 -13.37 10.16
N ILE A 51 11.58 -12.37 10.24
CA ILE A 51 11.93 -10.98 9.90
C ILE A 51 11.43 -9.94 10.91
N GLY A 52 11.03 -10.38 12.10
CA GLY A 52 10.71 -9.48 13.21
C GLY A 52 11.95 -8.91 13.90
N LYS A 53 11.75 -8.07 14.90
CA LYS A 53 12.81 -7.33 15.60
C LYS A 53 13.93 -8.19 16.19
N LYS A 54 13.60 -9.41 16.65
CA LYS A 54 14.55 -10.35 17.27
C LYS A 54 14.79 -11.59 16.42
N ALA A 55 14.40 -11.53 15.15
CA ALA A 55 14.45 -12.67 14.25
C ALA A 55 15.89 -13.01 13.84
N MET A 56 16.11 -14.30 13.63
CA MET A 56 17.31 -14.80 12.95
C MET A 56 17.00 -14.80 11.44
N ARG A 57 17.28 -13.66 10.80
CA ARG A 57 16.89 -13.41 9.42
C ARG A 57 17.46 -14.43 8.43
N PRO A 58 16.66 -14.94 7.52
CA PRO A 58 17.16 -15.77 6.44
C PRO A 58 18.07 -14.95 5.50
N PRO A 59 19.09 -15.54 4.91
CA PRO A 59 20.02 -14.85 4.00
C PRO A 59 19.32 -14.39 2.71
N LYS A 60 18.28 -15.10 2.28
CA LYS A 60 17.46 -14.79 1.12
C LYS A 60 16.02 -15.17 1.41
N LYS A 61 15.07 -14.28 1.16
CA LYS A 61 13.63 -14.54 1.26
C LYS A 61 12.87 -13.49 0.46
N ILE A 62 11.80 -13.91 -0.18
CA ILE A 62 10.84 -13.07 -0.87
C ILE A 62 9.51 -13.23 -0.16
N ILE A 63 8.93 -12.12 0.28
CA ILE A 63 7.63 -12.12 0.96
C ILE A 63 6.67 -11.31 0.13
N ILE A 64 5.65 -11.97 -0.39
CA ILE A 64 4.63 -11.38 -1.24
C ILE A 64 3.34 -11.30 -0.44
N GLY A 65 2.67 -10.14 -0.51
CA GLY A 65 1.37 -10.03 0.15
C GLY A 65 0.58 -8.81 -0.29
N THR A 66 -0.56 -8.68 0.37
CA THR A 66 -1.48 -7.56 0.15
C THR A 66 -1.46 -6.62 1.36
N GLN A 67 -2.48 -5.78 1.52
CA GLN A 67 -2.63 -4.83 2.63
C GLN A 67 -2.47 -5.45 4.03
N VAL A 68 -2.55 -6.76 4.17
CA VAL A 68 -2.34 -7.45 5.45
C VAL A 68 -0.94 -7.20 6.00
N ILE A 69 0.06 -7.03 5.13
CA ILE A 69 1.45 -6.74 5.54
C ILE A 69 1.58 -5.33 6.13
N GLU A 70 0.72 -4.39 5.72
CA GLU A 70 0.73 -3.00 6.22
C GLU A 70 0.27 -2.90 7.67
N GLN A 71 -0.59 -3.84 8.10
CA GLN A 71 -1.27 -3.77 9.38
C GLN A 71 -0.56 -4.62 10.44
N SER A 72 -0.32 -4.03 11.60
CA SER A 72 0.00 -4.70 12.88
C SER A 72 1.23 -5.62 12.95
N LEU A 73 1.95 -5.89 11.85
CA LEU A 73 3.13 -6.75 11.88
C LEU A 73 4.40 -5.94 12.12
N ASP A 74 5.17 -6.33 13.13
CA ASP A 74 6.47 -5.73 13.44
C ASP A 74 7.59 -6.41 12.65
N ILE A 75 7.50 -6.31 11.33
CA ILE A 75 8.40 -6.91 10.34
C ILE A 75 9.28 -5.86 9.66
N ASP A 76 10.38 -6.32 9.08
CA ASP A 76 11.42 -5.46 8.53
C ASP A 76 11.99 -6.00 7.23
N PHE A 77 11.90 -5.23 6.17
CA PHE A 77 12.42 -5.55 4.84
C PHE A 77 13.75 -4.83 4.55
N ASP A 78 14.61 -5.44 3.75
CA ASP A 78 15.84 -4.81 3.24
C ASP A 78 15.58 -4.02 1.94
N VAL A 79 14.63 -4.50 1.13
CA VAL A 79 14.12 -3.87 -0.08
C VAL A 79 12.61 -4.06 -0.10
N LEU A 80 11.89 -3.04 -0.53
CA LEU A 80 10.44 -3.11 -0.63
C LEU A 80 10.00 -2.66 -2.03
N ILE A 81 9.17 -3.49 -2.64
CA ILE A 81 8.50 -3.23 -3.92
C ILE A 81 7.00 -3.15 -3.64
N SER A 82 6.33 -2.17 -4.20
CA SER A 82 4.91 -1.96 -3.95
C SER A 82 4.18 -1.54 -5.22
N ASP A 83 2.97 -2.05 -5.41
CA ASP A 83 2.05 -1.39 -6.33
C ASP A 83 1.75 0.03 -5.84
N LEU A 84 1.47 0.94 -6.78
CA LEU A 84 0.96 2.28 -6.46
C LEU A 84 -0.32 2.17 -5.62
N ALA A 85 -0.38 2.95 -4.57
CA ALA A 85 -1.51 3.03 -3.65
C ALA A 85 -1.65 4.47 -3.14
N PRO A 86 -2.74 4.87 -2.47
CA PRO A 86 -2.82 6.16 -1.81
C PRO A 86 -1.63 6.45 -0.90
N MET A 87 -1.23 7.71 -0.79
CA MET A 87 0.01 8.14 -0.14
C MET A 87 0.15 7.66 1.30
N ASP A 88 -0.92 7.68 2.06
CA ASP A 88 -0.94 7.19 3.45
C ASP A 88 -0.62 5.68 3.55
N LEU A 89 -1.10 4.89 2.59
CA LEU A 89 -0.78 3.47 2.51
C LEU A 89 0.66 3.23 2.05
N LEU A 90 1.16 3.99 1.07
CA LEU A 90 2.57 3.91 0.68
C LEU A 90 3.49 4.21 1.87
N ILE A 91 3.16 5.24 2.66
CA ILE A 91 3.91 5.58 3.88
C ILE A 91 3.85 4.45 4.91
N GLN A 92 2.69 3.81 5.10
CA GLN A 92 2.58 2.64 5.98
C GLN A 92 3.44 1.47 5.50
N ARG A 93 3.52 1.24 4.18
CA ARG A 93 4.40 0.24 3.55
C ARG A 93 5.87 0.61 3.77
N ILE A 94 6.27 1.85 3.50
CA ILE A 94 7.62 2.35 3.75
C ILE A 94 8.01 2.16 5.22
N GLY A 95 7.07 2.30 6.15
CA GLY A 95 7.29 2.01 7.57
C GLY A 95 7.67 0.56 7.90
N ARG A 96 7.68 -0.36 6.93
CA ARG A 96 8.18 -1.74 7.02
C ARG A 96 9.57 -1.92 6.40
N LEU A 97 10.09 -0.89 5.74
CA LEU A 97 11.42 -0.87 5.14
C LEU A 97 12.41 -0.28 6.13
N HIS A 98 13.51 -0.99 6.41
CA HIS A 98 14.52 -0.58 7.38
C HIS A 98 13.95 -0.16 8.76
N ARG A 99 12.88 -0.86 9.18
CA ARG A 99 12.16 -0.56 10.43
C ARG A 99 13.01 -0.74 11.66
N HIS A 100 13.89 -1.74 11.65
CA HIS A 100 14.76 -2.06 12.79
C HIS A 100 16.21 -1.68 12.52
N LYS A 101 16.91 -1.23 13.56
CA LYS A 101 18.36 -0.97 13.52
C LYS A 101 19.11 -2.30 13.59
N ILE A 102 19.32 -2.94 12.45
CA ILE A 102 20.05 -4.19 12.30
C ILE A 102 21.19 -4.01 11.32
N LYS A 103 22.20 -4.88 11.42
CA LYS A 103 23.30 -4.92 10.44
C LYS A 103 22.78 -5.50 9.12
N ARG A 104 22.96 -4.76 8.03
CA ARG A 104 22.56 -5.15 6.68
C ARG A 104 23.78 -5.38 5.79
N PRO A 105 23.67 -6.20 4.73
CA PRO A 105 24.69 -6.25 3.70
C PRO A 105 24.90 -4.87 3.07
N GLN A 106 26.13 -4.53 2.69
CA GLN A 106 26.47 -3.22 2.13
C GLN A 106 25.54 -2.77 0.98
N LYS A 107 25.15 -3.70 0.10
CA LYS A 107 24.21 -3.41 -1.01
C LYS A 107 22.80 -2.97 -0.56
N HIS A 108 22.46 -3.17 0.71
CA HIS A 108 21.16 -2.85 1.31
C HIS A 108 21.28 -1.85 2.48
N GLU A 109 22.37 -1.13 2.61
CA GLU A 109 22.54 -0.08 3.63
C GLU A 109 21.62 1.11 3.39
N VAL A 110 21.32 1.41 2.12
CA VAL A 110 20.36 2.44 1.73
C VAL A 110 18.98 1.81 1.56
N ALA A 111 17.98 2.37 2.23
CA ALA A 111 16.59 1.94 2.08
C ALA A 111 16.10 2.25 0.66
N ARG A 112 15.61 1.23 -0.05
CA ARG A 112 15.09 1.36 -1.41
C ARG A 112 13.67 0.88 -1.49
N PHE A 113 12.79 1.79 -1.87
CA PHE A 113 11.37 1.55 -2.09
C PHE A 113 11.05 1.73 -3.57
N TYR A 114 10.52 0.70 -4.21
CA TYR A 114 10.14 0.73 -5.61
C TYR A 114 8.62 0.74 -5.73
N VAL A 115 8.07 1.73 -6.43
CA VAL A 115 6.65 1.84 -6.70
C VAL A 115 6.39 1.42 -8.14
N LEU A 116 5.52 0.42 -8.32
CA LEU A 116 5.10 -0.10 -9.62
C LEU A 116 3.73 0.43 -9.99
N GLY A 117 3.45 0.53 -11.29
CA GLY A 117 2.15 0.97 -11.78
C GLY A 117 1.97 2.47 -11.82
N THR A 118 3.09 3.21 -11.86
CA THR A 118 3.10 4.64 -12.17
C THR A 118 3.17 4.80 -13.70
N PHE A 119 2.14 5.36 -14.32
CA PHE A 119 2.07 5.56 -15.76
C PHE A 119 1.74 7.01 -16.10
N GLU A 120 2.41 7.57 -17.10
CA GLU A 120 2.19 8.96 -17.51
C GLU A 120 0.75 9.28 -17.90
N GLU A 121 0.00 8.30 -18.37
CA GLU A 121 -1.38 8.45 -18.86
C GLU A 121 -2.46 7.99 -17.87
N PHE A 122 -2.12 7.72 -16.60
CA PHE A 122 -3.02 7.15 -15.59
C PHE A 122 -3.69 5.85 -16.02
N ASP A 123 -2.95 5.01 -16.74
CA ASP A 123 -3.43 3.69 -17.13
C ASP A 123 -3.16 2.68 -16.00
N PHE A 124 -3.78 2.92 -14.86
CA PHE A 124 -3.66 2.06 -13.69
C PHE A 124 -4.35 0.71 -13.96
N ASP A 125 -3.80 -0.37 -13.41
CA ASP A 125 -4.43 -1.69 -13.54
C ASP A 125 -5.83 -1.70 -12.90
N GLU A 126 -6.74 -2.49 -13.49
CA GLU A 126 -8.14 -2.54 -13.09
C GLU A 126 -8.33 -2.87 -11.61
N GLY A 127 -7.54 -3.81 -11.09
CA GLY A 127 -7.62 -4.20 -9.68
C GLY A 127 -7.25 -3.06 -8.73
N THR A 128 -6.21 -2.30 -9.05
CA THR A 128 -5.80 -1.12 -8.29
C THR A 128 -6.85 -0.01 -8.35
N ARG A 129 -7.41 0.24 -9.54
CA ARG A 129 -8.49 1.22 -9.75
C ARG A 129 -9.75 0.90 -8.94
N LEU A 130 -10.16 -0.37 -8.95
CA LEU A 130 -11.33 -0.84 -8.19
C LEU A 130 -11.16 -0.65 -6.68
N VAL A 131 -9.94 -0.82 -6.17
CA VAL A 131 -9.67 -0.68 -4.74
C VAL A 131 -9.58 0.79 -4.30
N TYR A 132 -8.91 1.65 -5.06
CA TYR A 132 -8.53 3.00 -4.60
C TYR A 132 -9.14 4.14 -5.40
N GLY A 133 -9.59 3.90 -6.63
CA GLY A 133 -10.06 4.94 -7.56
C GLY A 133 -8.93 5.73 -8.22
N ASP A 134 -9.17 6.18 -9.43
CA ASP A 134 -8.17 6.89 -10.25
C ASP A 134 -7.74 8.22 -9.64
N TYR A 135 -8.64 8.94 -8.97
CA TYR A 135 -8.34 10.25 -8.40
C TYR A 135 -7.22 10.22 -7.36
N LEU A 136 -7.32 9.33 -6.36
CA LEU A 136 -6.30 9.23 -5.31
C LEU A 136 -4.98 8.68 -5.84
N LEU A 137 -5.03 7.76 -6.80
CA LEU A 137 -3.84 7.21 -7.45
C LEU A 137 -3.11 8.29 -8.25
N ALA A 138 -3.83 9.08 -9.07
CA ALA A 138 -3.27 10.18 -9.84
C ALA A 138 -2.62 11.24 -8.95
N ARG A 139 -3.29 11.63 -7.85
CA ARG A 139 -2.73 12.58 -6.88
C ARG A 139 -1.51 12.03 -6.18
N THR A 140 -1.54 10.75 -5.79
CA THR A 140 -0.37 10.10 -5.18
C THR A 140 0.80 10.10 -6.14
N GLN A 141 0.61 9.68 -7.38
CA GLN A 141 1.66 9.70 -8.40
C GLN A 141 2.22 11.10 -8.64
N TYR A 142 1.34 12.12 -8.68
CA TYR A 142 1.77 13.51 -8.90
C TYR A 142 2.65 14.07 -7.77
N PHE A 143 2.34 13.72 -6.51
CA PHE A 143 3.06 14.21 -5.34
C PHE A 143 4.13 13.25 -4.82
N LEU A 144 4.32 12.10 -5.44
CA LEU A 144 5.33 11.12 -5.02
C LEU A 144 6.73 11.65 -5.33
N PRO A 145 7.56 11.93 -4.33
CA PRO A 145 8.91 12.41 -4.54
C PRO A 145 9.89 11.24 -4.75
N ASP A 146 11.07 11.54 -5.27
CA ASP A 146 12.16 10.57 -5.39
C ASP A 146 12.77 10.16 -4.04
N GLU A 147 12.65 11.02 -3.03
CA GLU A 147 13.15 10.77 -1.68
C GLU A 147 12.09 11.14 -0.63
N ILE A 148 11.89 10.25 0.35
CA ILE A 148 10.97 10.46 1.48
C ILE A 148 11.74 10.36 2.78
N ARG A 149 11.66 11.37 3.62
CA ARG A 149 12.29 11.44 4.95
C ARG A 149 11.26 11.21 6.04
N LEU A 150 11.42 10.10 6.75
CA LEU A 150 10.53 9.79 7.86
C LEU A 150 11.14 10.26 9.19
N PRO A 151 10.36 10.87 10.08
CA PRO A 151 8.89 11.09 10.01
C PRO A 151 8.46 12.40 9.32
N ASP A 152 9.38 13.27 8.91
CA ASP A 152 9.12 14.67 8.58
C ASP A 152 8.16 14.84 7.38
N ASP A 153 8.26 13.98 6.38
CA ASP A 153 7.46 14.06 5.16
C ASP A 153 6.08 13.39 5.26
N ILE A 154 5.76 12.67 6.35
CA ILE A 154 4.49 11.94 6.51
C ILE A 154 3.30 12.89 6.35
N SER A 155 3.19 13.87 7.25
CA SER A 155 2.05 14.77 7.27
C SER A 155 1.97 15.64 6.01
N PRO A 156 3.06 16.26 5.52
CA PRO A 156 3.03 17.06 4.31
C PRO A 156 2.58 16.28 3.07
N LEU A 157 3.06 15.06 2.86
CA LEU A 157 2.70 14.25 1.68
C LEU A 157 1.24 13.79 1.74
N VAL A 158 0.78 13.31 2.89
CA VAL A 158 -0.61 12.91 3.07
C VAL A 158 -1.53 14.10 2.86
N GLN A 159 -1.24 15.24 3.47
CA GLN A 159 -2.05 16.45 3.30
C GLN A 159 -2.12 16.91 1.84
N LYS A 160 -1.01 16.91 1.10
CA LYS A 160 -1.02 17.27 -0.33
C LYS A 160 -1.94 16.38 -1.16
N VAL A 161 -1.91 15.08 -0.91
CA VAL A 161 -2.75 14.13 -1.68
C VAL A 161 -4.22 14.25 -1.33
N TYR A 162 -4.56 14.43 -0.05
CA TYR A 162 -5.96 14.47 0.40
C TYR A 162 -6.59 15.88 0.42
N ASN A 163 -5.82 16.94 0.25
CA ASN A 163 -6.36 18.29 0.17
C ASN A 163 -7.03 18.53 -1.19
N SER A 164 -8.36 18.48 -1.22
CA SER A 164 -9.18 18.73 -2.42
C SER A 164 -9.06 20.15 -2.99
N ASP A 165 -8.66 21.13 -2.15
CA ASP A 165 -8.50 22.52 -2.55
C ASP A 165 -7.20 22.76 -3.31
N LEU A 166 -6.24 21.86 -3.17
CA LEU A 166 -4.98 21.90 -3.89
C LEU A 166 -5.19 21.45 -5.34
N THR A 167 -5.24 22.40 -6.24
CA THR A 167 -5.43 22.15 -7.67
C THR A 167 -4.17 21.57 -8.29
N ILE A 168 -4.35 20.51 -9.08
CA ILE A 168 -3.31 19.90 -9.91
C ILE A 168 -3.63 20.21 -11.37
N THR A 169 -2.62 20.64 -12.11
CA THR A 169 -2.74 20.85 -13.55
C THR A 169 -1.74 19.95 -14.29
N TYR A 170 -2.27 19.17 -15.21
CA TYR A 170 -1.43 18.32 -16.06
C TYR A 170 -1.16 19.02 -17.39
N PRO A 171 0.08 18.93 -17.93
CA PRO A 171 0.46 19.62 -19.15
C PRO A 171 -0.33 19.18 -20.40
N LYS A 172 -0.68 17.89 -20.48
CA LYS A 172 -1.48 17.33 -21.58
C LYS A 172 -2.98 17.59 -21.29
N PRO A 173 -3.73 18.28 -22.16
CA PRO A 173 -5.16 18.57 -21.92
C PRO A 173 -6.02 17.32 -21.69
N GLU A 174 -5.77 16.25 -22.43
CA GLU A 174 -6.48 14.96 -22.33
C GLU A 174 -6.26 14.33 -20.96
N LEU A 175 -5.03 14.39 -20.45
CA LEU A 175 -4.67 13.87 -19.12
C LEU A 175 -5.31 14.71 -18.01
N HIS A 176 -5.34 16.03 -18.21
CA HIS A 176 -6.00 16.93 -17.27
C HIS A 176 -7.51 16.66 -17.22
N GLN A 177 -8.16 16.43 -18.38
CA GLN A 177 -9.57 16.06 -18.43
C GLN A 177 -9.83 14.74 -17.73
N LYS A 178 -9.01 13.69 -17.99
CA LYS A 178 -9.09 12.39 -17.31
C LYS A 178 -8.99 12.53 -15.78
N TYR A 179 -8.13 13.44 -15.30
CA TYR A 179 -8.01 13.74 -13.88
C TYR A 179 -9.28 14.43 -13.32
N LEU A 180 -9.87 15.37 -14.06
CA LEU A 180 -11.10 16.05 -13.64
C LEU A 180 -12.28 15.06 -13.59
N ASP A 181 -12.40 14.17 -14.56
CA ASP A 181 -13.43 13.14 -14.59
C ASP A 181 -13.28 12.19 -13.38
N ALA A 182 -12.06 11.76 -13.08
CA ALA A 182 -11.76 10.94 -11.90
C ALA A 182 -12.08 11.67 -10.58
N LYS A 183 -11.86 12.99 -10.52
CA LYS A 183 -12.25 13.82 -9.38
C LYS A 183 -13.76 13.85 -9.20
N MET A 184 -14.52 14.07 -10.27
CA MET A 184 -15.99 14.10 -10.23
C MET A 184 -16.54 12.75 -9.73
N GLU A 185 -16.03 11.65 -10.25
CA GLU A 185 -16.43 10.31 -9.80
C GLU A 185 -16.15 10.10 -8.31
N HIS A 186 -14.96 10.50 -7.84
CA HIS A 186 -14.57 10.41 -6.44
C HIS A 186 -15.51 11.21 -5.53
N ASP A 187 -15.81 12.47 -5.90
CA ASP A 187 -16.70 13.36 -5.15
C ASP A 187 -18.13 12.78 -5.06
N ASP A 188 -18.62 12.19 -6.14
CA ASP A 188 -19.94 11.54 -6.17
C ASP A 188 -19.97 10.25 -5.33
N GLN A 189 -18.88 9.49 -5.33
CA GLN A 189 -18.75 8.33 -4.43
C GLN A 189 -18.78 8.74 -2.95
N ILE A 190 -18.09 9.83 -2.57
CA ILE A 190 -18.12 10.36 -1.21
C ILE A 190 -19.53 10.79 -0.82
N LYS A 191 -20.22 11.60 -1.65
CA LYS A 191 -21.61 12.03 -1.41
C LYS A 191 -22.55 10.84 -1.24
N ASN A 192 -22.38 9.79 -2.05
CA ASN A 192 -23.18 8.58 -1.95
C ASN A 192 -22.91 7.81 -0.64
N LYS A 193 -21.65 7.71 -0.22
CA LYS A 193 -21.28 7.11 1.08
C LYS A 193 -21.85 7.90 2.25
N GLU A 194 -21.78 9.23 2.22
CA GLU A 194 -22.37 10.10 3.24
C GLU A 194 -23.88 9.96 3.31
N ARG A 195 -24.57 9.90 2.15
CA ARG A 195 -26.02 9.69 2.09
C ARG A 195 -26.41 8.36 2.70
N LYS A 196 -25.68 7.28 2.37
CA LYS A 196 -25.89 5.96 2.98
C LYS A 196 -25.63 6.00 4.49
N ALA A 197 -24.52 6.61 4.94
CA ALA A 197 -24.21 6.71 6.36
C ALA A 197 -25.30 7.46 7.16
N LYS A 198 -25.88 8.52 6.57
CA LYS A 198 -27.00 9.25 7.19
C LYS A 198 -28.24 8.36 7.40
N SER A 199 -28.51 7.40 6.51
CA SER A 199 -29.65 6.49 6.65
C SER A 199 -29.50 5.47 7.79
N TYR A 200 -28.28 5.22 8.26
CA TYR A 200 -27.98 4.34 9.40
C TYR A 200 -27.80 5.09 10.72
N ARG A 201 -28.05 6.41 10.74
CA ARG A 201 -27.87 7.22 11.93
C ARG A 201 -28.94 6.89 12.95
N ILE A 202 -28.55 6.38 14.12
CA ILE A 202 -29.44 6.16 15.25
C ILE A 202 -29.90 7.54 15.77
N ALA A 203 -31.22 7.71 16.00
CA ALA A 203 -31.75 8.92 16.59
C ALA A 203 -31.12 9.16 17.98
N ASN A 204 -30.83 10.40 18.30
CA ASN A 204 -30.33 10.75 19.63
C ASN A 204 -31.30 10.26 20.69
N PRO A 205 -30.84 9.61 21.78
CA PRO A 205 -31.72 9.20 22.87
C PRO A 205 -32.41 10.44 23.45
N VAL A 206 -33.72 10.44 23.43
CA VAL A 206 -34.53 11.48 24.11
C VAL A 206 -34.33 11.24 25.60
N LEU A 207 -33.57 12.06 26.28
CA LEU A 207 -33.53 12.10 27.74
C LEU A 207 -34.93 12.51 28.21
N LYS A 208 -35.72 11.54 28.66
CA LYS A 208 -36.95 11.86 29.44
C LYS A 208 -36.49 12.61 30.69
N LYS A 209 -36.91 13.86 30.83
CA LYS A 209 -36.82 14.64 32.07
C LYS A 209 -37.75 14.04 33.11
#